data_59d8de65db8d62891989110c62f52904
#
_entry.id   59d8de65db8d62891989110c62f52904
#
_cell.length_a   1.000
_cell.length_b   1.000
_cell.length_c   1.000
_cell.angle_alpha   90.00
_cell.angle_beta   90.00
_cell.angle_gamma   90.00
#
_symmetry.space_group_name_H-M   'P 1'
#
loop_
_entity.id
_entity.type
_entity.pdbx_description
1 polymer ?
#
loop_
_entity_poly.entity_id
_entity_poly.type
_entity_poly.pdbx_seq_one_letter_code
_entity_poly.pdbx_strand_id
1 'polypeptide(L)'
;VIVGGGLGGLRLAEDLSKANLQVVLIDKNNFHQFPPLIYQIASAGIDPSSISFPFRQIFRKRKNFYFRMAEARAVFPDKKILQTSIGKIEYDYLVFAAGTTTNFYGNANIEKWAIPMKTVSEAMGLRNAVLSNLERALTCATEAERQELLNVVIVGGGATGVEIAGALSEMKRYVIPYDYPDMDSSLMHIYLLEAGDRLLAGMSQDSSKKAYEFLTSMGVDVQFGKMVTDYKDHKVLMKDGQEIPTRTFLWVSGVKAQPITGIDGDHLGRGFRIVVDEFNRIPGMDGLFAIGDQCIQTADPAYPGGHPQLAQVAIQQAALLAKNIQKIAEGATDSQLKPFRYKNLGSMATIGRNKAVVELGKFHSQGFFAWVLWLVVHLRSILGVKNKVMVM
;
A
#
# COMPACT_ATOMS: atom_id res chain seq x y z
N VAL A 1 22.60 -3.38 6.34
CA VAL A 1 21.78 -3.75 5.17
C VAL A 1 20.32 -3.44 5.45
N ILE A 2 19.60 -2.89 4.46
CA ILE A 2 18.16 -2.58 4.54
C ILE A 2 17.47 -3.33 3.41
N VAL A 3 16.44 -4.12 3.73
CA VAL A 3 15.64 -4.85 2.74
C VAL A 3 14.29 -4.15 2.56
N GLY A 4 14.07 -3.61 1.38
CA GLY A 4 12.86 -2.85 1.02
C GLY A 4 13.07 -1.34 1.04
N GLY A 5 12.84 -0.69 -0.10
CA GLY A 5 12.92 0.76 -0.32
C GLY A 5 11.56 1.47 -0.26
N GLY A 6 10.59 0.92 0.48
CA GLY A 6 9.33 1.59 0.78
C GLY A 6 9.53 2.81 1.70
N LEU A 7 8.42 3.37 2.22
CA LEU A 7 8.46 4.60 3.03
C LEU A 7 9.37 4.49 4.26
N GLY A 8 9.33 3.34 4.97
CA GLY A 8 10.19 3.11 6.13
C GLY A 8 11.65 2.89 5.74
N GLY A 9 11.91 2.00 4.78
CA GLY A 9 13.29 1.69 4.37
C GLY A 9 13.99 2.86 3.69
N LEU A 10 13.29 3.64 2.88
CA LEU A 10 13.83 4.87 2.29
C LEU A 10 14.23 5.87 3.39
N ARG A 11 13.33 6.14 4.35
CA ARG A 11 13.60 7.04 5.47
C ARG A 11 14.79 6.58 6.30
N LEU A 12 14.86 5.27 6.61
CA LEU A 12 15.99 4.69 7.34
C LEU A 12 17.31 4.86 6.59
N ALA A 13 17.31 4.58 5.27
CA ALA A 13 18.48 4.73 4.43
C ALA A 13 18.95 6.20 4.34
N GLU A 14 18.01 7.15 4.25
CA GLU A 14 18.31 8.58 4.26
C GLU A 14 18.97 9.04 5.55
N ASP A 15 18.48 8.59 6.71
CA ASP A 15 19.00 8.99 7.99
C ASP A 15 20.36 8.30 8.32
N LEU A 16 20.50 7.00 8.05
CA LEU A 16 21.74 6.26 8.24
C LEU A 16 22.85 6.68 7.26
N SER A 17 22.51 7.10 6.04
CA SER A 17 23.52 7.60 5.08
C SER A 17 24.16 8.94 5.49
N LYS A 18 23.72 9.57 6.56
CA LYS A 18 24.32 10.76 7.17
C LYS A 18 25.34 10.41 8.28
N ALA A 19 25.32 9.15 8.73
CA ALA A 19 26.19 8.65 9.80
C ALA A 19 27.44 7.98 9.22
N ASN A 20 28.40 7.66 10.10
CA ASN A 20 29.60 6.91 9.74
C ASN A 20 29.31 5.39 9.63
N LEU A 21 28.39 5.02 8.74
CA LEU A 21 27.95 3.65 8.48
C LEU A 21 27.89 3.41 6.98
N GLN A 22 28.29 2.24 6.53
CA GLN A 22 28.03 1.81 5.17
C GLN A 22 26.59 1.31 5.06
N VAL A 23 25.79 1.91 4.18
CA VAL A 23 24.39 1.56 3.98
C VAL A 23 24.19 0.84 2.64
N VAL A 24 23.66 -0.37 2.67
CA VAL A 24 23.27 -1.13 1.47
C VAL A 24 21.76 -1.27 1.47
N LEU A 25 21.10 -0.63 0.51
CA LEU A 25 19.66 -0.79 0.28
C LEU A 25 19.41 -1.85 -0.80
N ILE A 26 18.57 -2.82 -0.49
CA ILE A 26 18.15 -3.89 -1.40
C ILE A 26 16.66 -3.73 -1.67
N ASP A 27 16.29 -3.66 -2.94
CA ASP A 27 14.90 -3.68 -3.37
C ASP A 27 14.78 -4.40 -4.72
N LYS A 28 13.65 -5.06 -4.97
CA LYS A 28 13.36 -5.71 -6.25
C LYS A 28 13.16 -4.70 -7.40
N ASN A 29 12.75 -3.47 -7.07
CA ASN A 29 12.63 -2.35 -7.99
C ASN A 29 13.83 -1.42 -7.86
N ASN A 30 14.20 -0.71 -8.92
CA ASN A 30 15.27 0.30 -8.87
C ASN A 30 14.76 1.70 -8.50
N PHE A 31 13.52 1.82 -8.07
CA PHE A 31 12.85 3.07 -7.72
C PHE A 31 11.98 2.93 -6.46
N HIS A 32 11.88 4.01 -5.73
CA HIS A 32 10.86 4.20 -4.71
C HIS A 32 9.55 4.57 -5.37
N GLN A 33 8.45 3.98 -4.96
CA GLN A 33 7.09 4.37 -5.35
C GLN A 33 6.37 5.04 -4.19
N PHE A 34 5.48 5.99 -4.48
CA PHE A 34 4.68 6.69 -3.47
C PHE A 34 3.27 6.08 -3.39
N PRO A 35 3.02 5.11 -2.48
CA PRO A 35 1.79 4.32 -2.46
C PRO A 35 0.49 5.12 -2.37
N PRO A 36 0.42 6.27 -1.63
CA PRO A 36 -0.83 7.01 -1.49
C PRO A 36 -1.44 7.55 -2.78
N LEU A 37 -0.71 7.57 -3.89
CA LEU A 37 -1.20 8.05 -5.19
C LEU A 37 -1.28 6.98 -6.28
N ILE A 38 -1.08 5.72 -5.94
CA ILE A 38 -1.13 4.60 -6.90
C ILE A 38 -2.49 4.50 -7.59
N TYR A 39 -3.59 4.77 -6.87
CA TYR A 39 -4.95 4.72 -7.42
C TYR A 39 -5.15 5.73 -8.57
N GLN A 40 -4.45 6.86 -8.59
CA GLN A 40 -4.54 7.84 -9.67
C GLN A 40 -3.88 7.37 -10.97
N ILE A 41 -2.87 6.48 -10.89
CA ILE A 41 -2.34 5.81 -12.09
C ILE A 41 -3.39 4.87 -12.68
N ALA A 42 -4.08 4.14 -11.83
CA ALA A 42 -5.10 3.17 -12.26
C ALA A 42 -6.29 3.81 -12.99
N SER A 43 -6.62 5.06 -12.65
CA SER A 43 -7.66 5.87 -13.32
C SER A 43 -7.12 6.79 -14.44
N ALA A 44 -5.85 6.60 -14.85
CA ALA A 44 -5.17 7.48 -15.81
C ALA A 44 -5.05 8.96 -15.40
N GLY A 45 -5.26 9.28 -14.11
CA GLY A 45 -5.21 10.64 -13.59
C GLY A 45 -3.80 11.22 -13.50
N ILE A 46 -2.76 10.38 -13.32
CA ILE A 46 -1.35 10.81 -13.31
C ILE A 46 -0.45 9.81 -14.03
N ASP A 47 0.69 10.31 -14.52
CA ASP A 47 1.73 9.46 -15.09
C ASP A 47 2.49 8.69 -14.02
N PRO A 48 2.83 7.39 -14.22
CA PRO A 48 3.61 6.57 -13.29
C PRO A 48 4.92 7.22 -12.84
N SER A 49 5.59 7.98 -13.72
CA SER A 49 6.84 8.66 -13.39
C SER A 49 6.68 9.78 -12.36
N SER A 50 5.45 10.28 -12.16
CA SER A 50 5.15 11.33 -11.18
C SER A 50 5.27 10.86 -9.73
N ILE A 51 5.16 9.55 -9.49
CA ILE A 51 5.25 8.94 -8.16
C ILE A 51 6.32 7.86 -8.04
N SER A 52 7.21 7.75 -9.05
CA SER A 52 8.32 6.79 -9.09
C SER A 52 9.65 7.53 -9.07
N PHE A 53 10.53 7.21 -8.10
CA PHE A 53 11.76 7.95 -7.85
C PHE A 53 12.96 6.99 -7.83
N PRO A 54 13.89 7.04 -8.81
CA PRO A 54 15.04 6.14 -8.87
C PRO A 54 15.92 6.30 -7.62
N PHE A 55 16.21 5.19 -6.91
CA PHE A 55 17.05 5.21 -5.70
C PHE A 55 18.42 5.83 -5.94
N ARG A 56 19.07 5.51 -7.07
CA ARG A 56 20.38 6.07 -7.42
C ARG A 56 20.35 7.59 -7.58
N GLN A 57 19.22 8.16 -8.00
CA GLN A 57 19.05 9.61 -8.09
C GLN A 57 18.84 10.25 -6.72
N ILE A 58 18.06 9.61 -5.84
CA ILE A 58 17.81 10.08 -4.46
C ILE A 58 19.14 10.16 -3.70
N PHE A 59 19.97 9.13 -3.81
CA PHE A 59 21.20 8.99 -3.02
C PHE A 59 22.48 9.38 -3.76
N ARG A 60 22.40 10.00 -4.95
CA ARG A 60 23.60 10.29 -5.78
C ARG A 60 24.71 11.07 -5.10
N LYS A 61 24.40 11.84 -4.05
CA LYS A 61 25.37 12.65 -3.28
C LYS A 61 25.91 11.92 -2.03
N ARG A 62 25.51 10.67 -1.78
CA ARG A 62 25.90 9.88 -0.60
C ARG A 62 27.02 8.91 -0.97
N LYS A 63 28.21 9.11 -0.40
CA LYS A 63 29.39 8.28 -0.69
C LYS A 63 29.37 6.91 -0.02
N ASN A 64 28.66 6.78 1.10
CA ASN A 64 28.54 5.58 1.93
C ASN A 64 27.27 4.78 1.66
N PHE A 65 26.53 5.12 0.60
CA PHE A 65 25.27 4.46 0.23
C PHE A 65 25.46 3.62 -1.04
N TYR A 66 24.98 2.38 -0.99
CA TYR A 66 24.97 1.44 -2.10
C TYR A 66 23.57 0.90 -2.34
N PHE A 67 23.11 0.94 -3.56
CA PHE A 67 21.86 0.31 -3.97
C PHE A 67 22.14 -0.98 -4.73
N ARG A 68 21.39 -2.05 -4.40
CA ARG A 68 21.38 -3.32 -5.14
C ARG A 68 19.95 -3.68 -5.50
N MET A 69 19.68 -3.79 -6.81
CA MET A 69 18.40 -4.31 -7.28
C MET A 69 18.43 -5.83 -7.15
N ALA A 70 17.74 -6.34 -6.13
CA ALA A 70 17.69 -7.76 -5.81
C ALA A 70 16.47 -8.11 -4.96
N GLU A 71 16.09 -9.37 -5.01
CA GLU A 71 15.09 -9.97 -4.13
C GLU A 71 15.79 -10.63 -2.95
N ALA A 72 15.37 -10.28 -1.73
CA ALA A 72 15.79 -10.99 -0.52
C ALA A 72 15.01 -12.32 -0.43
N ARG A 73 15.71 -13.43 -0.26
CA ARG A 73 15.14 -14.79 -0.28
C ARG A 73 15.18 -15.48 1.06
N ALA A 74 16.34 -15.43 1.74
CA ALA A 74 16.54 -16.07 3.03
C ALA A 74 17.54 -15.30 3.87
N VAL A 75 17.42 -15.39 5.19
CA VAL A 75 18.41 -14.91 6.14
C VAL A 75 18.98 -16.07 6.95
N PHE A 76 20.27 -16.02 7.24
CA PHE A 76 21.00 -16.94 8.10
C PHE A 76 21.57 -16.14 9.27
N PRO A 77 20.80 -15.97 10.37
CA PRO A 77 21.15 -15.09 11.48
C PRO A 77 22.52 -15.40 12.09
N ASP A 78 22.79 -16.68 12.38
CA ASP A 78 24.03 -17.15 13.02
C ASP A 78 25.29 -16.83 12.19
N LYS A 79 25.13 -16.71 10.88
CA LYS A 79 26.22 -16.41 9.93
C LYS A 79 26.27 -14.95 9.52
N LYS A 80 25.31 -14.15 9.95
CA LYS A 80 25.08 -12.76 9.50
C LYS A 80 25.07 -12.64 7.96
N ILE A 81 24.36 -13.55 7.27
CA ILE A 81 24.26 -13.62 5.81
C ILE A 81 22.80 -13.45 5.37
N LEU A 82 22.59 -12.53 4.44
CA LEU A 82 21.36 -12.41 3.66
C LEU A 82 21.57 -13.06 2.29
N GLN A 83 20.77 -14.07 1.95
CA GLN A 83 20.70 -14.66 0.60
C GLN A 83 19.76 -13.85 -0.27
N THR A 84 20.24 -13.44 -1.43
CA THR A 84 19.48 -12.67 -2.42
C THR A 84 19.49 -13.31 -3.78
N SER A 85 18.72 -12.76 -4.72
CA SER A 85 18.71 -13.18 -6.14
C SER A 85 20.05 -12.95 -6.86
N ILE A 86 20.94 -12.12 -6.31
CA ILE A 86 22.28 -11.81 -6.87
C ILE A 86 23.44 -12.39 -6.06
N GLY A 87 23.15 -13.29 -5.10
CA GLY A 87 24.15 -13.92 -4.25
C GLY A 87 23.99 -13.56 -2.77
N LYS A 88 25.02 -13.84 -1.98
CA LYS A 88 25.08 -13.63 -0.54
C LYS A 88 25.60 -12.25 -0.21
N ILE A 89 25.04 -11.62 0.83
CA ILE A 89 25.45 -10.32 1.35
C ILE A 89 25.64 -10.48 2.86
N GLU A 90 26.84 -10.17 3.34
CA GLU A 90 27.15 -10.12 4.76
C GLU A 90 26.69 -8.80 5.37
N TYR A 91 26.33 -8.81 6.66
CA TYR A 91 25.87 -7.64 7.38
C TYR A 91 26.31 -7.65 8.84
N ASP A 92 26.55 -6.47 9.42
CA ASP A 92 26.60 -6.27 10.86
C ASP A 92 25.19 -6.08 11.42
N TYR A 93 24.39 -5.27 10.71
CA TYR A 93 22.97 -4.98 11.01
C TYR A 93 22.12 -5.19 9.77
N LEU A 94 20.98 -5.89 9.95
CA LEU A 94 20.01 -6.12 8.90
C LEU A 94 18.62 -5.65 9.34
N VAL A 95 17.99 -4.80 8.51
CA VAL A 95 16.65 -4.28 8.77
C VAL A 95 15.68 -4.73 7.70
N PHE A 96 14.63 -5.43 8.10
CA PHE A 96 13.52 -5.80 7.24
C PHE A 96 12.51 -4.65 7.16
N ALA A 97 12.29 -4.12 5.97
CA ALA A 97 11.39 -3.01 5.66
C ALA A 97 10.63 -3.25 4.35
N ALA A 98 10.45 -4.52 3.94
CA ALA A 98 9.85 -4.91 2.67
C ALA A 98 8.31 -4.78 2.64
N GLY A 99 7.71 -4.35 3.75
CA GLY A 99 6.28 -4.09 3.83
C GLY A 99 5.41 -5.34 3.69
N THR A 100 4.34 -5.22 2.91
CA THR A 100 3.32 -6.26 2.75
C THR A 100 3.08 -6.61 1.30
N THR A 101 2.54 -7.81 1.07
CA THR A 101 1.95 -8.26 -0.18
C THR A 101 0.45 -8.46 0.00
N THR A 102 -0.28 -8.61 -1.11
CA THR A 102 -1.71 -8.91 -1.09
C THR A 102 -1.97 -10.27 -0.46
N ASN A 103 -2.99 -10.34 0.39
CA ASN A 103 -3.45 -11.58 0.99
C ASN A 103 -4.67 -12.10 0.23
N PHE A 104 -4.52 -13.19 -0.48
CA PHE A 104 -5.61 -13.87 -1.20
C PHE A 104 -6.27 -14.98 -0.36
N TYR A 105 -5.90 -15.08 0.93
CA TYR A 105 -6.44 -16.07 1.89
C TYR A 105 -6.39 -17.53 1.41
N GLY A 106 -5.38 -17.85 0.58
CA GLY A 106 -5.17 -19.19 0.03
C GLY A 106 -6.09 -19.56 -1.14
N ASN A 107 -6.89 -18.63 -1.64
CA ASN A 107 -7.73 -18.87 -2.81
C ASN A 107 -6.93 -18.69 -4.11
N ALA A 108 -6.61 -19.81 -4.78
CA ALA A 108 -5.78 -19.84 -5.98
C ALA A 108 -6.48 -19.18 -7.20
N ASN A 109 -7.81 -19.22 -7.28
CA ASN A 109 -8.55 -18.56 -8.36
C ASN A 109 -8.49 -17.05 -8.21
N ILE A 110 -8.74 -16.55 -7.00
CA ILE A 110 -8.63 -15.10 -6.70
C ILE A 110 -7.21 -14.64 -6.97
N GLU A 111 -6.19 -15.36 -6.49
CA GLU A 111 -4.77 -15.03 -6.71
C GLU A 111 -4.39 -14.98 -8.20
N LYS A 112 -4.96 -15.89 -9.00
CA LYS A 112 -4.69 -15.96 -10.44
C LYS A 112 -5.33 -14.84 -11.25
N TRP A 113 -6.55 -14.43 -10.89
CA TRP A 113 -7.38 -13.58 -11.75
C TRP A 113 -7.62 -12.18 -11.23
N ALA A 114 -7.50 -11.98 -9.92
CA ALA A 114 -7.73 -10.65 -9.35
C ALA A 114 -6.54 -9.73 -9.60
N ILE A 115 -6.85 -8.46 -9.79
CA ILE A 115 -5.86 -7.39 -9.92
C ILE A 115 -5.64 -6.80 -8.52
N PRO A 116 -4.43 -6.95 -7.94
CA PRO A 116 -4.07 -6.27 -6.70
C PRO A 116 -3.69 -4.80 -6.97
N MET A 117 -3.56 -3.99 -5.90
CA MET A 117 -3.30 -2.54 -6.00
C MET A 117 -2.26 -2.06 -4.99
N LYS A 118 -1.06 -2.65 -5.04
CA LYS A 118 0.06 -2.28 -4.16
C LYS A 118 1.24 -1.64 -4.88
N THR A 119 1.35 -1.82 -6.18
CA THR A 119 2.50 -1.36 -6.98
C THR A 119 2.06 -0.53 -8.18
N VAL A 120 2.97 0.30 -8.68
CA VAL A 120 2.79 1.06 -9.93
C VAL A 120 2.48 0.13 -11.10
N SER A 121 3.15 -1.03 -11.18
CA SER A 121 2.91 -2.02 -12.23
C SER A 121 1.50 -2.60 -12.18
N GLU A 122 0.99 -2.89 -11.00
CA GLU A 122 -0.39 -3.38 -10.80
C GLU A 122 -1.43 -2.30 -11.16
N ALA A 123 -1.19 -1.05 -10.79
CA ALA A 123 -2.05 0.07 -11.17
C ALA A 123 -2.08 0.29 -12.69
N MET A 124 -0.93 0.19 -13.37
CA MET A 124 -0.87 0.20 -14.83
C MET A 124 -1.61 -0.99 -15.45
N GLY A 125 -1.47 -2.16 -14.84
CA GLY A 125 -2.23 -3.36 -15.24
C GLY A 125 -3.73 -3.13 -15.18
N LEU A 126 -4.24 -2.55 -14.08
CA LEU A 126 -5.65 -2.20 -13.94
C LEU A 126 -6.09 -1.19 -15.00
N ARG A 127 -5.33 -0.09 -15.18
CA ARG A 127 -5.62 0.90 -16.21
C ARG A 127 -5.76 0.26 -17.59
N ASN A 128 -4.79 -0.56 -17.95
CA ASN A 128 -4.78 -1.23 -19.26
C ASN A 128 -5.94 -2.22 -19.39
N ALA A 129 -6.30 -2.95 -18.32
CA ALA A 129 -7.45 -3.86 -18.31
C ALA A 129 -8.77 -3.10 -18.54
N VAL A 130 -8.98 -1.98 -17.82
CA VAL A 130 -10.19 -1.15 -17.99
C VAL A 130 -10.27 -0.61 -19.41
N LEU A 131 -9.22 0.03 -19.93
CA LEU A 131 -9.22 0.58 -21.29
C LEU A 131 -9.41 -0.51 -22.35
N SER A 132 -8.73 -1.66 -22.25
CA SER A 132 -8.92 -2.79 -23.16
C SER A 132 -10.36 -3.34 -23.12
N ASN A 133 -10.99 -3.38 -21.96
CA ASN A 133 -12.38 -3.83 -21.84
C ASN A 133 -13.37 -2.83 -22.44
N LEU A 134 -13.10 -1.51 -22.35
CA LEU A 134 -13.89 -0.49 -23.04
C LEU A 134 -13.84 -0.69 -24.56
N GLU A 135 -12.65 -0.84 -25.14
CA GLU A 135 -12.48 -1.11 -26.59
C GLU A 135 -13.24 -2.37 -27.04
N ARG A 136 -13.15 -3.45 -26.26
CA ARG A 136 -13.83 -4.71 -26.56
C ARG A 136 -15.34 -4.60 -26.41
N ALA A 137 -15.84 -3.80 -25.49
CA ALA A 137 -17.26 -3.59 -25.26
C ALA A 137 -17.96 -2.90 -26.46
N LEU A 138 -17.21 -2.12 -27.27
CA LEU A 138 -17.74 -1.52 -28.50
C LEU A 138 -18.00 -2.56 -29.60
N THR A 139 -17.28 -3.68 -29.60
CA THR A 139 -17.28 -4.65 -30.70
C THR A 139 -17.78 -6.05 -30.31
N CYS A 140 -18.14 -6.26 -29.03
CA CYS A 140 -18.61 -7.56 -28.53
C CYS A 140 -19.96 -7.98 -29.18
N ALA A 141 -20.17 -9.28 -29.31
CA ALA A 141 -21.31 -9.84 -30.04
C ALA A 141 -22.62 -9.85 -29.23
N THR A 142 -22.53 -9.84 -27.90
CA THR A 142 -23.69 -9.99 -27.01
C THR A 142 -23.74 -8.96 -25.91
N GLU A 143 -24.95 -8.60 -25.45
CA GLU A 143 -25.14 -7.70 -24.32
C GLU A 143 -24.58 -8.28 -23.01
N ALA A 144 -24.68 -9.59 -22.83
CA ALA A 144 -24.10 -10.26 -21.66
C ALA A 144 -22.58 -10.11 -21.61
N GLU A 145 -21.88 -10.29 -22.75
CA GLU A 145 -20.45 -10.06 -22.83
C GLU A 145 -20.09 -8.58 -22.60
N ARG A 146 -20.88 -7.67 -23.16
CA ARG A 146 -20.70 -6.22 -22.94
C ARG A 146 -20.76 -5.89 -21.45
N GLN A 147 -21.76 -6.42 -20.76
CA GLN A 147 -21.92 -6.18 -19.33
C GLN A 147 -20.77 -6.75 -18.51
N GLU A 148 -20.24 -7.95 -18.83
CA GLU A 148 -19.03 -8.50 -18.20
C GLU A 148 -17.80 -7.58 -18.37
N LEU A 149 -17.64 -6.97 -19.56
CA LEU A 149 -16.54 -6.09 -19.88
C LEU A 149 -16.64 -4.74 -19.15
N LEU A 150 -17.87 -4.21 -19.00
CA LEU A 150 -18.13 -2.89 -18.41
C LEU A 150 -18.32 -2.92 -16.89
N ASN A 151 -18.54 -4.09 -16.28
CA ASN A 151 -18.58 -4.21 -14.83
C ASN A 151 -17.19 -4.19 -14.25
N VAL A 152 -16.98 -3.35 -13.22
CA VAL A 152 -15.78 -3.32 -12.39
C VAL A 152 -16.16 -3.72 -10.96
N VAL A 153 -15.56 -4.77 -10.44
CA VAL A 153 -15.81 -5.25 -9.08
C VAL A 153 -14.58 -5.05 -8.22
N ILE A 154 -14.72 -4.25 -7.15
CA ILE A 154 -13.69 -3.92 -6.17
C ILE A 154 -14.05 -4.60 -4.86
N VAL A 155 -13.15 -5.43 -4.32
CA VAL A 155 -13.36 -6.15 -3.05
C VAL A 155 -12.45 -5.57 -1.96
N GLY A 156 -13.09 -4.99 -0.94
CA GLY A 156 -12.47 -4.36 0.22
C GLY A 156 -12.79 -2.87 0.34
N GLY A 157 -13.53 -2.48 1.37
CA GLY A 157 -13.97 -1.11 1.67
C GLY A 157 -12.97 -0.28 2.49
N GLY A 158 -11.69 -0.67 2.52
CA GLY A 158 -10.60 0.13 3.08
C GLY A 158 -10.26 1.35 2.23
N ALA A 159 -9.22 2.12 2.63
CA ALA A 159 -8.81 3.34 1.93
C ALA A 159 -8.56 3.11 0.43
N THR A 160 -7.80 2.06 0.08
CA THR A 160 -7.49 1.75 -1.33
C THR A 160 -8.76 1.48 -2.15
N GLY A 161 -9.70 0.69 -1.62
CA GLY A 161 -10.96 0.39 -2.33
C GLY A 161 -11.82 1.63 -2.52
N VAL A 162 -11.93 2.48 -1.51
CA VAL A 162 -12.67 3.75 -1.56
C VAL A 162 -12.05 4.70 -2.57
N GLU A 163 -10.72 4.88 -2.54
CA GLU A 163 -9.98 5.77 -3.43
C GLU A 163 -10.09 5.34 -4.89
N ILE A 164 -9.92 4.04 -5.18
CA ILE A 164 -10.01 3.55 -6.56
C ILE A 164 -11.45 3.55 -7.08
N ALA A 165 -12.44 3.24 -6.25
CA ALA A 165 -13.85 3.31 -6.64
C ALA A 165 -14.25 4.74 -7.03
N GLY A 166 -13.82 5.73 -6.24
CA GLY A 166 -14.02 7.15 -6.55
C GLY A 166 -13.32 7.58 -7.84
N ALA A 167 -12.05 7.20 -8.01
CA ALA A 167 -11.26 7.56 -9.19
C ALA A 167 -11.82 6.93 -10.49
N LEU A 168 -12.25 5.68 -10.45
CA LEU A 168 -12.89 5.03 -11.60
C LEU A 168 -14.27 5.61 -11.91
N SER A 169 -15.01 6.04 -10.88
CA SER A 169 -16.28 6.75 -11.08
C SER A 169 -16.07 8.12 -11.74
N GLU A 170 -15.00 8.84 -11.41
CA GLU A 170 -14.64 10.07 -12.10
C GLU A 170 -14.23 9.81 -13.56
N MET A 171 -13.46 8.76 -13.81
CA MET A 171 -13.12 8.33 -15.17
C MET A 171 -14.40 8.02 -15.99
N LYS A 172 -15.35 7.27 -15.43
CA LYS A 172 -16.65 7.00 -16.03
C LYS A 172 -17.39 8.28 -16.39
N ARG A 173 -17.39 9.27 -15.50
CA ARG A 173 -18.18 10.50 -15.66
C ARG A 173 -17.53 11.52 -16.57
N TYR A 174 -16.20 11.68 -16.53
CA TYR A 174 -15.52 12.81 -17.14
C TYR A 174 -14.59 12.42 -18.30
N VAL A 175 -14.14 11.16 -18.39
CA VAL A 175 -13.22 10.72 -19.45
C VAL A 175 -13.95 9.93 -20.52
N ILE A 176 -14.68 8.88 -20.13
CA ILE A 176 -15.33 7.96 -21.07
C ILE A 176 -16.27 8.68 -22.05
N PRO A 177 -17.12 9.65 -21.66
CA PRO A 177 -18.00 10.32 -22.62
C PRO A 177 -17.28 11.12 -23.70
N TYR A 178 -16.03 11.53 -23.46
CA TYR A 178 -15.20 12.25 -24.44
C TYR A 178 -14.37 11.32 -25.32
N ASP A 179 -13.78 10.31 -24.72
CA ASP A 179 -12.86 9.39 -25.41
C ASP A 179 -13.63 8.28 -26.14
N TYR A 180 -14.84 7.93 -25.68
CA TYR A 180 -15.71 6.89 -26.22
C TYR A 180 -17.13 7.45 -26.49
N PRO A 181 -17.31 8.38 -27.44
CA PRO A 181 -18.59 9.05 -27.69
C PRO A 181 -19.69 8.12 -28.22
N ASP A 182 -19.31 6.97 -28.74
CA ASP A 182 -20.19 5.90 -29.24
C ASP A 182 -20.56 4.84 -28.17
N MET A 183 -20.07 5.01 -26.93
CA MET A 183 -20.39 4.17 -25.79
C MET A 183 -21.33 4.87 -24.81
N ASP A 184 -22.41 4.19 -24.45
CA ASP A 184 -23.22 4.64 -23.31
C ASP A 184 -22.50 4.34 -22.00
N SER A 185 -21.88 5.36 -21.42
CA SER A 185 -21.13 5.25 -20.15
C SER A 185 -22.01 4.83 -18.96
N SER A 186 -23.35 4.95 -19.06
CA SER A 186 -24.27 4.50 -18.01
C SER A 186 -24.20 2.98 -17.81
N LEU A 187 -23.87 2.22 -18.86
CA LEU A 187 -23.73 0.76 -18.82
C LEU A 187 -22.52 0.28 -18.01
N MET A 188 -21.55 1.13 -17.75
CA MET A 188 -20.43 0.78 -16.86
C MET A 188 -20.89 0.81 -15.40
N HIS A 189 -20.81 -0.32 -14.70
CA HIS A 189 -21.12 -0.41 -13.27
C HIS A 189 -19.87 -0.62 -12.44
N ILE A 190 -19.76 0.13 -11.34
CA ILE A 190 -18.65 0.02 -10.38
C ILE A 190 -19.22 -0.47 -9.06
N TYR A 191 -18.86 -1.70 -8.68
CA TYR A 191 -19.27 -2.34 -7.44
C TYR A 191 -18.12 -2.25 -6.43
N LEU A 192 -18.43 -1.82 -5.20
CA LEU A 192 -17.52 -1.88 -4.07
C LEU A 192 -18.11 -2.83 -3.02
N LEU A 193 -17.53 -4.02 -2.91
CA LEU A 193 -17.99 -5.07 -2.01
C LEU A 193 -17.17 -5.05 -0.72
N GLU A 194 -17.84 -4.93 0.42
CA GLU A 194 -17.22 -4.96 1.74
C GLU A 194 -17.87 -6.07 2.59
N ALA A 195 -17.03 -6.92 3.19
CA ALA A 195 -17.50 -8.00 4.05
C ALA A 195 -18.04 -7.51 5.40
N GLY A 196 -17.55 -6.36 5.87
CA GLY A 196 -18.00 -5.68 7.08
C GLY A 196 -19.27 -4.87 6.85
N ASP A 197 -19.61 -4.08 7.85
CA ASP A 197 -20.82 -3.25 7.91
C ASP A 197 -20.59 -1.78 7.49
N ARG A 198 -19.34 -1.38 7.23
CA ARG A 198 -18.99 0.00 6.87
C ARG A 198 -17.68 0.12 6.10
N LEU A 199 -17.55 1.21 5.35
CA LEU A 199 -16.29 1.61 4.71
C LEU A 199 -15.32 2.20 5.74
N LEU A 200 -14.02 2.22 5.40
CA LEU A 200 -12.98 2.87 6.21
C LEU A 200 -13.06 2.48 7.70
N ALA A 201 -13.18 1.19 8.01
CA ALA A 201 -13.42 0.69 9.37
C ALA A 201 -12.41 1.17 10.42
N GLY A 202 -11.22 1.62 10.00
CA GLY A 202 -10.20 2.25 10.86
C GLY A 202 -10.44 3.73 11.18
N MET A 203 -11.49 4.35 10.62
CA MET A 203 -11.89 5.74 10.87
C MET A 203 -13.20 5.80 11.67
N SER A 204 -13.65 7.00 12.05
CA SER A 204 -14.91 7.19 12.77
C SER A 204 -16.13 6.77 11.93
N GLN A 205 -17.26 6.54 12.61
CA GLN A 205 -18.52 6.24 11.92
C GLN A 205 -18.98 7.39 11.01
N ASP A 206 -18.74 8.64 11.40
CA ASP A 206 -19.08 9.81 10.59
C ASP A 206 -18.28 9.86 9.31
N SER A 207 -16.96 9.59 9.36
CA SER A 207 -16.12 9.49 8.16
C SER A 207 -16.52 8.31 7.27
N SER A 208 -16.84 7.16 7.85
CA SER A 208 -17.38 5.99 7.14
C SER A 208 -18.68 6.32 6.39
N LYS A 209 -19.65 6.93 7.10
CA LYS A 209 -20.93 7.33 6.53
C LYS A 209 -20.73 8.33 5.39
N LYS A 210 -19.84 9.31 5.59
CA LYS A 210 -19.58 10.32 4.57
C LYS A 210 -18.90 9.75 3.33
N ALA A 211 -17.98 8.81 3.50
CA ALA A 211 -17.38 8.09 2.37
C ALA A 211 -18.43 7.32 1.56
N TYR A 212 -19.35 6.64 2.23
CA TYR A 212 -20.48 5.97 1.59
C TYR A 212 -21.38 6.93 0.81
N GLU A 213 -21.80 8.05 1.43
CA GLU A 213 -22.62 9.09 0.78
C GLU A 213 -21.93 9.66 -0.47
N PHE A 214 -20.63 9.92 -0.40
CA PHE A 214 -19.87 10.42 -1.54
C PHE A 214 -19.82 9.40 -2.69
N LEU A 215 -19.45 8.14 -2.41
CA LEU A 215 -19.35 7.10 -3.43
C LEU A 215 -20.70 6.81 -4.10
N THR A 216 -21.78 6.68 -3.31
CA THR A 216 -23.11 6.45 -3.87
C THR A 216 -23.59 7.63 -4.70
N SER A 217 -23.31 8.88 -4.29
CA SER A 217 -23.61 10.08 -5.10
C SER A 217 -22.83 10.15 -6.40
N MET A 218 -21.71 9.42 -6.50
CA MET A 218 -20.90 9.29 -7.71
C MET A 218 -21.31 8.09 -8.57
N GLY A 219 -22.32 7.32 -8.16
CA GLY A 219 -22.84 6.17 -8.91
C GLY A 219 -22.06 4.86 -8.68
N VAL A 220 -21.34 4.75 -7.56
CA VAL A 220 -20.74 3.48 -7.11
C VAL A 220 -21.79 2.68 -6.34
N ASP A 221 -21.96 1.41 -6.68
CA ASP A 221 -22.79 0.46 -5.95
C ASP A 221 -22.00 -0.12 -4.78
N VAL A 222 -22.23 0.42 -3.59
CA VAL A 222 -21.55 -0.01 -2.35
C VAL A 222 -22.40 -1.03 -1.62
N GLN A 223 -21.87 -2.23 -1.46
CA GLN A 223 -22.57 -3.34 -0.83
C GLN A 223 -21.82 -3.85 0.41
N PHE A 224 -22.51 -3.87 1.56
CA PHE A 224 -22.00 -4.35 2.84
C PHE A 224 -22.43 -5.81 3.11
N GLY A 225 -21.68 -6.49 4.00
CA GLY A 225 -21.93 -7.89 4.33
C GLY A 225 -21.64 -8.86 3.18
N LYS A 226 -20.93 -8.41 2.14
CA LYS A 226 -20.66 -9.17 0.93
C LYS A 226 -19.27 -9.83 1.01
N MET A 227 -19.27 -11.07 1.47
CA MET A 227 -18.05 -11.88 1.50
C MET A 227 -17.86 -12.58 0.15
N VAL A 228 -16.86 -12.16 -0.59
CA VAL A 228 -16.43 -12.83 -1.83
C VAL A 228 -15.68 -14.11 -1.48
N THR A 229 -16.08 -15.22 -2.09
CA THR A 229 -15.54 -16.56 -1.83
C THR A 229 -14.69 -17.10 -2.96
N ASP A 230 -14.97 -16.71 -4.21
CA ASP A 230 -14.23 -17.19 -5.38
C ASP A 230 -14.41 -16.26 -6.60
N TYR A 231 -13.61 -16.52 -7.64
CA TYR A 231 -13.79 -15.96 -8.98
C TYR A 231 -13.68 -17.08 -10.02
N LYS A 232 -14.74 -17.28 -10.78
CA LYS A 232 -14.81 -18.34 -11.77
C LYS A 232 -15.69 -17.95 -12.96
N ASP A 233 -15.32 -18.36 -14.16
CA ASP A 233 -16.09 -18.14 -15.39
C ASP A 233 -16.50 -16.65 -15.58
N HIS A 234 -15.56 -15.75 -15.33
CA HIS A 234 -15.75 -14.29 -15.37
C HIS A 234 -16.80 -13.76 -14.38
N LYS A 235 -17.04 -14.46 -13.27
CA LYS A 235 -17.95 -14.04 -12.22
C LYS A 235 -17.27 -14.00 -10.86
N VAL A 236 -17.53 -12.95 -10.12
CA VAL A 236 -17.23 -12.86 -8.68
C VAL A 236 -18.35 -13.59 -7.94
N LEU A 237 -17.99 -14.60 -7.13
CA LEU A 237 -18.93 -15.41 -6.36
C LEU A 237 -18.94 -14.98 -4.90
N MET A 238 -20.11 -14.78 -4.32
CA MET A 238 -20.30 -14.36 -2.95
C MET A 238 -20.90 -15.48 -2.08
N LYS A 239 -20.63 -15.41 -0.77
CA LYS A 239 -21.08 -16.43 0.20
C LYS A 239 -22.61 -16.58 0.27
N ASP A 240 -23.35 -15.53 -0.03
CA ASP A 240 -24.81 -15.51 -0.05
C ASP A 240 -25.43 -16.07 -1.36
N GLY A 241 -24.60 -16.57 -2.27
CA GLY A 241 -25.01 -17.13 -3.54
C GLY A 241 -25.19 -16.11 -4.67
N GLN A 242 -24.98 -14.82 -4.41
CA GLN A 242 -24.99 -13.81 -5.46
C GLN A 242 -23.72 -13.91 -6.32
N GLU A 243 -23.86 -13.56 -7.60
CA GLU A 243 -22.78 -13.54 -8.57
C GLU A 243 -22.79 -12.20 -9.32
N ILE A 244 -21.61 -11.66 -9.61
CA ILE A 244 -21.47 -10.47 -10.46
C ILE A 244 -20.54 -10.80 -11.61
N PRO A 245 -21.05 -10.76 -12.87
CA PRO A 245 -20.21 -10.95 -14.04
C PRO A 245 -19.28 -9.75 -14.22
N THR A 246 -17.97 -10.02 -14.39
CA THR A 246 -16.97 -8.97 -14.60
C THR A 246 -15.68 -9.54 -15.18
N ARG A 247 -14.99 -8.75 -16.00
CA ARG A 247 -13.61 -9.01 -16.43
C ARG A 247 -12.60 -8.05 -15.79
N THR A 248 -13.07 -7.15 -14.93
CA THR A 248 -12.23 -6.25 -14.13
C THR A 248 -12.49 -6.51 -12.65
N PHE A 249 -11.74 -7.45 -12.09
CA PHE A 249 -11.87 -7.90 -10.70
C PHE A 249 -10.68 -7.45 -9.87
N LEU A 250 -10.91 -6.53 -8.91
CA LEU A 250 -9.88 -5.98 -8.02
C LEU A 250 -9.99 -6.61 -6.63
N TRP A 251 -8.83 -7.02 -6.09
CA TRP A 251 -8.72 -7.53 -4.74
C TRP A 251 -7.85 -6.64 -3.87
N VAL A 252 -8.48 -5.84 -3.02
CA VAL A 252 -7.83 -4.94 -2.06
C VAL A 252 -8.25 -5.24 -0.61
N SER A 253 -8.75 -6.45 -0.37
CA SER A 253 -9.32 -6.94 0.89
C SER A 253 -8.28 -7.67 1.75
N GLY A 254 -7.24 -6.97 2.13
CA GLY A 254 -6.27 -7.48 3.08
C GLY A 254 -4.85 -7.64 2.56
N VAL A 255 -3.94 -7.62 3.51
CA VAL A 255 -2.50 -7.72 3.29
C VAL A 255 -1.88 -8.72 4.26
N LYS A 256 -0.75 -9.31 3.88
CA LYS A 256 0.14 -10.09 4.75
C LYS A 256 1.55 -9.55 4.62
N ALA A 257 2.36 -9.71 5.67
CA ALA A 257 3.75 -9.31 5.62
C ALA A 257 4.50 -10.05 4.51
N GLN A 258 5.46 -9.37 3.90
CA GLN A 258 6.33 -10.01 2.90
C GLN A 258 7.15 -11.11 3.58
N PRO A 259 7.02 -12.38 3.18
CA PRO A 259 7.74 -13.48 3.81
C PRO A 259 9.23 -13.42 3.54
N ILE A 260 10.02 -13.95 4.45
CA ILE A 260 11.46 -14.16 4.32
C ILE A 260 11.83 -15.48 4.98
N THR A 261 12.50 -16.38 4.27
CA THR A 261 12.95 -17.66 4.82
C THR A 261 14.02 -17.42 5.90
N GLY A 262 13.96 -18.16 6.99
CA GLY A 262 14.86 -18.01 8.14
C GLY A 262 14.33 -17.08 9.24
N ILE A 263 13.11 -16.55 9.06
CA ILE A 263 12.30 -15.94 10.10
C ILE A 263 10.99 -16.71 10.13
N ASP A 264 10.80 -17.57 11.12
CA ASP A 264 9.66 -18.50 11.22
C ASP A 264 9.26 -18.72 12.69
N GLY A 265 8.27 -19.59 12.91
CA GLY A 265 7.80 -19.98 14.23
C GLY A 265 7.37 -18.77 15.09
N ASP A 266 7.91 -18.72 16.31
CA ASP A 266 7.57 -17.71 17.33
C ASP A 266 7.99 -16.28 16.95
N HIS A 267 8.80 -16.14 15.90
CA HIS A 267 9.17 -14.82 15.36
C HIS A 267 8.11 -14.22 14.44
N LEU A 268 7.02 -14.94 14.14
CA LEU A 268 5.92 -14.48 13.30
C LEU A 268 4.63 -14.32 14.10
N GLY A 269 4.05 -13.14 14.05
CA GLY A 269 2.75 -12.82 14.64
C GLY A 269 1.63 -12.74 13.60
N ARG A 270 0.52 -12.13 13.99
CA ARG A 270 -0.67 -11.95 13.13
C ARG A 270 -0.29 -11.36 11.77
N GLY A 271 -0.79 -11.99 10.69
CA GLY A 271 -0.52 -11.54 9.32
C GLY A 271 0.90 -11.84 8.86
N PHE A 272 1.56 -12.82 9.46
CA PHE A 272 2.96 -13.20 9.23
C PHE A 272 3.96 -12.06 9.48
N ARG A 273 3.58 -11.09 10.32
CA ARG A 273 4.43 -9.96 10.68
C ARG A 273 5.52 -10.41 11.64
N ILE A 274 6.74 -9.94 11.39
CA ILE A 274 7.90 -10.23 12.25
C ILE A 274 7.69 -9.59 13.63
N VAL A 275 7.75 -10.41 14.68
CA VAL A 275 7.64 -9.94 16.07
C VAL A 275 8.91 -9.17 16.44
N VAL A 276 8.74 -7.98 17.02
CA VAL A 276 9.86 -7.15 17.46
C VAL A 276 9.63 -6.60 18.86
N ASP A 277 10.75 -6.31 19.57
CA ASP A 277 10.74 -5.61 20.84
C ASP A 277 10.46 -4.09 20.66
N GLU A 278 10.51 -3.35 21.76
CA GLU A 278 10.28 -1.90 21.77
C GLU A 278 11.37 -1.09 21.03
N PHE A 279 12.49 -1.71 20.70
CA PHE A 279 13.58 -1.11 19.93
C PHE A 279 13.59 -1.56 18.45
N ASN A 280 12.54 -2.26 18.03
CA ASN A 280 12.40 -2.89 16.72
C ASN A 280 13.42 -4.02 16.43
N ARG A 281 14.02 -4.64 17.45
CA ARG A 281 14.89 -5.82 17.32
C ARG A 281 14.03 -7.09 17.22
N ILE A 282 14.50 -8.06 16.47
CA ILE A 282 13.92 -9.40 16.47
C ILE A 282 14.47 -10.16 17.68
N PRO A 283 13.65 -10.59 18.65
CA PRO A 283 14.12 -11.27 19.85
C PRO A 283 14.96 -12.52 19.52
N GLY A 284 16.11 -12.68 20.21
CA GLY A 284 17.00 -13.81 20.01
C GLY A 284 17.85 -13.79 18.73
N MET A 285 17.75 -12.73 17.90
CA MET A 285 18.50 -12.60 16.65
C MET A 285 19.37 -11.33 16.68
N ASP A 286 20.67 -11.49 16.98
CA ASP A 286 21.59 -10.36 17.08
C ASP A 286 21.73 -9.60 15.76
N GLY A 287 21.63 -8.27 15.84
CA GLY A 287 21.79 -7.37 14.70
C GLY A 287 20.61 -7.37 13.71
N LEU A 288 19.51 -8.07 13.99
CA LEU A 288 18.32 -8.11 13.14
C LEU A 288 17.19 -7.24 13.68
N PHE A 289 16.59 -6.46 12.76
CA PHE A 289 15.51 -5.52 13.05
C PHE A 289 14.40 -5.64 12.01
N ALA A 290 13.19 -5.21 12.37
CA ALA A 290 12.12 -5.05 11.39
C ALA A 290 11.29 -3.79 11.68
N ILE A 291 10.82 -3.11 10.62
CA ILE A 291 10.02 -1.88 10.70
C ILE A 291 8.85 -1.88 9.71
N GLY A 292 7.89 -1.01 9.98
CA GLY A 292 6.73 -0.77 9.14
C GLY A 292 5.76 -1.96 9.12
N ASP A 293 5.09 -2.12 7.98
CA ASP A 293 4.03 -3.11 7.84
C ASP A 293 4.51 -4.55 7.98
N GLN A 294 5.80 -4.80 7.81
CA GLN A 294 6.41 -6.12 7.93
C GLN A 294 6.60 -6.57 9.38
N CYS A 295 6.59 -5.66 10.36
CA CYS A 295 6.77 -6.01 11.76
C CYS A 295 5.49 -5.83 12.61
N ILE A 296 5.45 -6.49 13.76
CA ILE A 296 4.47 -6.28 14.82
C ILE A 296 5.18 -6.07 16.15
N GLN A 297 4.89 -4.93 16.80
CA GLN A 297 5.39 -4.60 18.13
C GLN A 297 4.20 -4.42 19.05
N THR A 298 4.16 -5.14 20.16
CA THR A 298 3.08 -5.12 21.16
C THR A 298 3.50 -4.48 22.49
N ALA A 299 4.74 -4.02 22.59
CA ALA A 299 5.27 -3.38 23.80
C ALA A 299 4.80 -1.94 24.02
N ASP A 300 4.09 -1.33 23.05
CA ASP A 300 3.45 -0.02 23.21
C ASP A 300 2.11 -0.17 23.93
N PRO A 301 1.94 0.36 25.17
CA PRO A 301 0.69 0.22 25.92
C PRO A 301 -0.54 0.81 25.21
N ALA A 302 -0.34 1.79 24.34
CA ALA A 302 -1.43 2.38 23.55
C ALA A 302 -1.87 1.46 22.38
N TYR A 303 -1.08 0.46 22.03
CA TYR A 303 -1.32 -0.46 20.92
C TYR A 303 -0.99 -1.92 21.29
N PRO A 304 -1.67 -2.52 22.27
CA PRO A 304 -1.37 -3.86 22.79
C PRO A 304 -1.55 -4.96 21.73
N GLY A 305 -2.36 -4.72 20.70
CA GLY A 305 -2.53 -5.61 19.54
C GLY A 305 -1.52 -5.36 18.39
N GLY A 306 -0.54 -4.48 18.63
CA GLY A 306 0.43 -4.03 17.62
C GLY A 306 -0.01 -2.78 16.87
N HIS A 307 0.98 -2.02 16.40
CA HIS A 307 0.74 -0.79 15.64
C HIS A 307 0.01 -1.06 14.31
N PRO A 308 -0.83 -0.10 13.85
CA PRO A 308 -1.48 -0.22 12.55
C PRO A 308 -0.46 -0.18 11.41
N GLN A 309 -0.78 -0.84 10.30
CA GLN A 309 0.04 -0.86 9.09
C GLN A 309 -0.16 0.44 8.30
N LEU A 310 0.51 1.50 8.73
CA LEU A 310 0.40 2.85 8.18
C LEU A 310 1.77 3.42 7.83
N ALA A 311 1.81 4.21 6.77
CA ALA A 311 3.01 4.93 6.33
C ALA A 311 3.69 5.71 7.47
N GLN A 312 2.91 6.40 8.29
CA GLN A 312 3.42 7.20 9.41
C GLN A 312 4.07 6.35 10.52
N VAL A 313 3.60 5.11 10.75
CA VAL A 313 4.25 4.18 11.68
C VAL A 313 5.62 3.79 11.14
N ALA A 314 5.69 3.37 9.88
CA ALA A 314 6.93 2.97 9.23
C ALA A 314 7.99 4.10 9.22
N ILE A 315 7.57 5.34 8.94
CA ILE A 315 8.46 6.51 8.92
C ILE A 315 8.96 6.86 10.32
N GLN A 316 8.10 6.80 11.35
CA GLN A 316 8.47 7.09 12.73
C GLN A 316 9.40 6.00 13.30
N GLN A 317 9.10 4.71 13.05
CA GLN A 317 9.99 3.61 13.42
C GLN A 317 11.37 3.78 12.76
N ALA A 318 11.42 4.06 11.46
CA ALA A 318 12.65 4.26 10.72
C ALA A 318 13.52 5.40 11.31
N ALA A 319 12.89 6.54 11.60
CA ALA A 319 13.58 7.72 12.14
C ALA A 319 14.16 7.47 13.54
N LEU A 320 13.47 6.69 14.38
CA LEU A 320 13.98 6.33 15.71
C LEU A 320 15.03 5.23 15.62
N LEU A 321 14.78 4.18 14.81
CA LEU A 321 15.70 3.06 14.63
C LEU A 321 17.04 3.55 14.07
N ALA A 322 17.05 4.53 13.15
CA ALA A 322 18.30 5.12 12.66
C ALA A 322 19.18 5.68 13.80
N LYS A 323 18.56 6.36 14.78
CA LYS A 323 19.27 6.89 15.94
C LYS A 323 19.74 5.78 16.88
N ASN A 324 18.92 4.75 17.08
CA ASN A 324 19.29 3.62 17.93
C ASN A 324 20.42 2.80 17.30
N ILE A 325 20.40 2.52 15.99
CA ILE A 325 21.49 1.80 15.29
C ILE A 325 22.80 2.60 15.37
N GLN A 326 22.79 3.92 15.21
CA GLN A 326 24.00 4.75 15.36
C GLN A 326 24.59 4.59 16.75
N LYS A 327 23.78 4.67 17.80
CA LYS A 327 24.23 4.47 19.18
C LYS A 327 24.75 3.05 19.43
N ILE A 328 24.06 2.03 18.91
CA ILE A 328 24.53 0.64 19.03
C ILE A 328 25.90 0.47 18.36
N ALA A 329 26.09 1.04 17.18
CA ALA A 329 27.38 1.02 16.48
C ALA A 329 28.49 1.76 17.21
N GLU A 330 28.14 2.73 18.06
CA GLU A 330 29.05 3.46 18.95
C GLU A 330 29.27 2.75 20.32
N GLY A 331 28.67 1.55 20.50
CA GLY A 331 28.84 0.75 21.74
C GLY A 331 27.86 1.08 22.86
N ALA A 332 26.72 1.75 22.54
CA ALA A 332 25.70 2.06 23.54
C ALA A 332 25.01 0.80 24.09
N THR A 333 24.71 0.84 25.38
CA THR A 333 23.88 -0.18 26.06
C THR A 333 22.41 0.08 25.88
N ASP A 334 21.56 -0.91 26.16
CA ASP A 334 20.10 -0.83 26.02
C ASP A 334 19.48 0.33 26.80
N SER A 335 20.03 0.67 27.96
CA SER A 335 19.55 1.81 28.76
C SER A 335 19.69 3.18 28.08
N GLN A 336 20.53 3.27 27.07
CA GLN A 336 20.76 4.48 26.29
C GLN A 336 19.90 4.54 25.02
N LEU A 337 19.23 3.46 24.67
CA LEU A 337 18.32 3.40 23.52
C LEU A 337 16.95 3.99 23.87
N LYS A 338 16.23 4.41 22.86
CA LYS A 338 14.86 4.90 23.03
C LYS A 338 13.86 3.88 22.53
N PRO A 339 12.88 3.48 23.37
CA PRO A 339 11.79 2.61 22.92
C PRO A 339 10.88 3.35 21.93
N PHE A 340 10.36 2.63 20.96
CA PHE A 340 9.39 3.18 20.02
C PHE A 340 8.02 3.29 20.66
N ARG A 341 7.40 4.45 20.52
CA ARG A 341 6.02 4.76 20.86
C ARG A 341 5.40 5.49 19.67
N TYR A 342 4.30 4.95 19.16
CA TYR A 342 3.66 5.53 17.99
C TYR A 342 2.86 6.77 18.34
N LYS A 343 3.15 7.87 17.65
CA LYS A 343 2.35 9.09 17.71
C LYS A 343 1.40 9.12 16.52
N ASN A 344 0.10 8.94 16.78
CA ASN A 344 -0.92 9.05 15.74
C ASN A 344 -1.02 10.51 15.24
N LEU A 345 -0.77 10.70 13.95
CA LEU A 345 -0.85 12.01 13.29
C LEU A 345 -2.19 12.22 12.58
N GLY A 346 -3.14 11.31 12.77
CA GLY A 346 -4.45 11.34 12.13
C GLY A 346 -4.57 10.41 10.93
N SER A 347 -5.76 10.36 10.37
CA SER A 347 -6.11 9.54 9.19
C SER A 347 -6.83 10.39 8.17
N MET A 348 -6.62 10.08 6.89
CA MET A 348 -7.29 10.74 5.80
C MET A 348 -7.47 9.81 4.61
N ALA A 349 -8.58 9.95 3.89
CA ALA A 349 -8.86 9.24 2.66
C ALA A 349 -9.55 10.18 1.68
N THR A 350 -9.14 10.14 0.41
CA THR A 350 -9.84 10.82 -0.68
C THR A 350 -10.88 9.89 -1.28
N ILE A 351 -12.00 10.45 -1.70
CA ILE A 351 -13.10 9.69 -2.33
C ILE A 351 -13.25 10.10 -3.80
N GLY A 352 -12.58 11.16 -4.20
CA GLY A 352 -12.59 11.73 -5.53
C GLY A 352 -12.18 13.19 -5.46
N ARG A 353 -12.19 13.88 -6.61
CA ARG A 353 -11.86 15.30 -6.69
C ARG A 353 -12.81 16.13 -5.83
N ASN A 354 -12.25 16.97 -4.96
CA ASN A 354 -12.98 17.83 -4.02
C ASN A 354 -13.75 17.04 -2.92
N LYS A 355 -13.49 15.75 -2.75
CA LYS A 355 -14.16 14.91 -1.76
C LYS A 355 -13.12 14.09 -0.99
N ALA A 356 -12.99 14.35 0.30
CA ALA A 356 -12.14 13.59 1.21
C ALA A 356 -12.74 13.58 2.62
N VAL A 357 -12.22 12.70 3.46
CA VAL A 357 -12.45 12.69 4.91
C VAL A 357 -11.11 12.76 5.62
N VAL A 358 -11.03 13.57 6.67
CA VAL A 358 -9.81 13.82 7.43
C VAL A 358 -10.14 13.83 8.93
N GLU A 359 -9.31 13.13 9.70
CA GLU A 359 -9.35 13.07 11.16
C GLU A 359 -7.95 13.36 11.72
N LEU A 360 -7.78 14.47 12.44
CA LEU A 360 -6.55 14.90 13.07
C LEU A 360 -6.79 15.11 14.58
N GLY A 361 -6.63 14.06 15.37
CA GLY A 361 -7.01 14.08 16.78
C GLY A 361 -8.51 14.40 16.96
N LYS A 362 -8.83 15.57 17.54
CA LYS A 362 -10.21 16.03 17.71
C LYS A 362 -10.78 16.81 16.52
N PHE A 363 -9.93 17.16 15.56
CA PHE A 363 -10.36 17.90 14.36
C PHE A 363 -10.80 16.92 13.28
N HIS A 364 -12.04 17.06 12.83
CA HIS A 364 -12.62 16.27 11.74
C HIS A 364 -13.08 17.22 10.63
N SER A 365 -12.79 16.88 9.38
CA SER A 365 -13.19 17.66 8.21
C SER A 365 -13.62 16.73 7.07
N GLN A 366 -14.52 17.21 6.22
CA GLN A 366 -15.09 16.46 5.10
C GLN A 366 -15.25 17.35 3.88
N GLY A 367 -15.29 16.73 2.69
CA GLY A 367 -15.52 17.42 1.42
C GLY A 367 -14.31 18.21 0.93
N PHE A 368 -14.54 19.41 0.38
CA PHE A 368 -13.52 20.22 -0.31
C PHE A 368 -12.34 20.61 0.60
N PHE A 369 -12.58 21.11 1.80
CA PHE A 369 -11.51 21.51 2.71
C PHE A 369 -10.66 20.32 3.16
N ALA A 370 -11.29 19.18 3.42
CA ALA A 370 -10.59 17.93 3.71
C ALA A 370 -9.72 17.49 2.53
N TRP A 371 -10.23 17.64 1.30
CA TRP A 371 -9.50 17.33 0.08
C TRP A 371 -8.27 18.24 -0.13
N VAL A 372 -8.42 19.55 0.10
CA VAL A 372 -7.28 20.49 0.05
C VAL A 372 -6.21 20.12 1.09
N LEU A 373 -6.62 19.80 2.33
CA LEU A 373 -5.69 19.38 3.38
C LEU A 373 -4.99 18.07 3.01
N TRP A 374 -5.73 17.10 2.49
CA TRP A 374 -5.19 15.84 1.97
C TRP A 374 -4.14 16.12 0.87
N LEU A 375 -4.46 16.98 -0.09
CA LEU A 375 -3.56 17.37 -1.19
C LEU A 375 -2.26 17.98 -0.66
N VAL A 376 -2.35 18.96 0.25
CA VAL A 376 -1.17 19.62 0.85
C VAL A 376 -0.26 18.63 1.57
N VAL A 377 -0.83 17.73 2.37
CA VAL A 377 -0.06 16.71 3.12
C VAL A 377 0.66 15.76 2.16
N HIS A 378 -0.02 15.29 1.11
CA HIS A 378 0.55 14.35 0.15
C HIS A 378 1.59 15.03 -0.75
N LEU A 379 1.33 16.24 -1.25
CA LEU A 379 2.31 17.02 -2.03
C LEU A 379 3.59 17.30 -1.23
N ARG A 380 3.47 17.58 0.07
CA ARG A 380 4.65 17.78 0.93
C ARG A 380 5.50 16.50 1.01
N SER A 381 4.86 15.34 0.97
CA SER A 381 5.50 14.02 1.12
C SER A 381 6.10 13.47 -0.18
N ILE A 382 5.71 14.00 -1.34
CA ILE A 382 6.24 13.59 -2.65
C ILE A 382 7.68 14.12 -2.82
N LEU A 383 8.56 13.27 -3.35
CA LEU A 383 9.94 13.62 -3.65
C LEU A 383 10.02 14.41 -4.97
N GLY A 384 10.87 15.46 -4.97
CA GLY A 384 11.19 16.23 -6.16
C GLY A 384 10.16 17.30 -6.52
N VAL A 385 10.66 18.49 -6.91
CA VAL A 385 9.82 19.67 -7.25
C VAL A 385 8.99 19.41 -8.52
N LYS A 386 9.60 18.80 -9.56
CA LYS A 386 8.90 18.45 -10.80
C LYS A 386 7.66 17.60 -10.53
N ASN A 387 7.80 16.56 -9.71
CA ASN A 387 6.72 15.62 -9.43
C ASN A 387 5.60 16.25 -8.60
N LYS A 388 5.93 17.19 -7.70
CA LYS A 388 4.92 17.97 -6.98
C LYS A 388 4.04 18.78 -7.92
N VAL A 389 4.63 19.38 -8.94
CA VAL A 389 3.91 20.15 -9.96
C VAL A 389 3.04 19.26 -10.84
N MET A 390 3.53 18.08 -11.22
CA MET A 390 2.79 17.14 -12.07
C MET A 390 1.58 16.49 -11.38
N VAL A 391 1.55 16.48 -10.05
CA VAL A 391 0.46 15.91 -9.24
C VAL A 391 -0.56 16.97 -8.82
N MET A 392 -0.21 18.26 -8.90
CA MET A 392 -1.15 19.39 -8.68
C MET A 392 -2.17 19.52 -9.81
#